data_fe1a24345d1707b7c8c4ece00f58075f
#
_entry.id   fe1a24345d1707b7c8c4ece00f58075f
#
_cell.length_a   1.000
_cell.length_b   1.000
_cell.length_c   1.000
_cell.angle_alpha   90.00
_cell.angle_beta   90.00
_cell.angle_gamma   90.00
#
_symmetry.space_group_name_H-M   'P 1'
#
loop_
_entity.id
_entity.type
_entity.pdbx_description
1 polymer ?
#
loop_
_entity_poly.entity_id
_entity_poly.type
_entity_poly.pdbx_seq_one_letter_code
_entity_poly.pdbx_strand_id
1 'polypeptide(L)'
;HKEFMSKYDGLSLDNGCTFYSLEELDAMNKDLQVNIYQPDTVAVGDDGGDLVFLMKQEKEAKTVYLVDACDYDLGSPYQIIQDFNEWMEKGFEIEDIDGEDVRGVDYGDLYLIKMPKEGVKGLVTIKRAFNLEMSTGELLQKSKSLPTKLLSNITSSKANIIAEKIGMPGLFEIR
;
A
#
# COMPACT_ATOMS: atom_id res chain seq x y z
N HIS A 1 18.50 4.94 12.44
CA HIS A 1 17.98 3.62 12.83
C HIS A 1 19.01 2.78 13.61
N LYS A 2 20.22 2.52 13.10
CA LYS A 2 21.25 1.73 13.83
C LYS A 2 21.60 2.33 15.19
N GLU A 3 21.71 3.64 15.30
CA GLU A 3 21.97 4.36 16.54
C GLU A 3 20.79 4.24 17.51
N PHE A 4 19.56 4.34 16.98
CA PHE A 4 18.34 4.11 17.73
C PHE A 4 18.29 2.67 18.28
N MET A 5 18.46 1.65 17.42
CA MET A 5 18.44 0.24 17.83
C MET A 5 19.57 -0.12 18.82
N SER A 6 20.69 0.60 18.78
CA SER A 6 21.76 0.40 19.78
C SER A 6 21.41 0.97 21.16
N LYS A 7 20.47 1.90 21.22
CA LYS A 7 20.04 2.58 22.44
C LYS A 7 18.73 2.00 22.98
N TYR A 8 17.84 1.59 22.09
CA TYR A 8 16.54 1.05 22.40
C TYR A 8 16.36 -0.28 21.67
N ASP A 9 16.48 -1.38 22.42
CA ASP A 9 16.27 -2.73 21.89
C ASP A 9 14.79 -3.12 22.06
N GLY A 10 13.98 -2.66 21.15
CA GLY A 10 12.53 -2.68 21.26
C GLY A 10 11.97 -1.49 22.04
N LEU A 11 10.91 -0.86 21.55
CA LEU A 11 10.28 0.27 22.21
C LEU A 11 8.79 0.27 21.91
N SER A 12 7.96 0.25 22.95
CA SER A 12 6.52 0.51 22.86
C SER A 12 6.21 1.85 23.52
N LEU A 13 5.41 2.66 22.84
CA LEU A 13 5.07 4.00 23.24
C LEU A 13 3.60 4.11 23.65
N ASP A 14 3.29 5.12 24.46
CA ASP A 14 1.91 5.37 24.93
C ASP A 14 0.94 5.73 23.79
N ASN A 15 1.46 6.18 22.65
CA ASN A 15 0.67 6.47 21.45
C ASN A 15 0.36 5.23 20.58
N GLY A 16 0.71 4.03 21.04
CA GLY A 16 0.50 2.76 20.34
C GLY A 16 1.65 2.32 19.45
N CYS A 17 2.54 3.22 19.05
CA CYS A 17 3.68 2.84 18.21
C CYS A 17 4.60 1.85 18.92
N THR A 18 4.95 0.78 18.23
CA THR A 18 5.91 -0.23 18.67
C THR A 18 7.04 -0.37 17.66
N PHE A 19 8.27 -0.30 18.13
CA PHE A 19 9.48 -0.60 17.34
C PHE A 19 10.02 -1.94 17.77
N TYR A 20 10.27 -2.82 16.81
CA TYR A 20 10.71 -4.18 17.08
C TYR A 20 12.14 -4.21 17.62
N SER A 21 12.40 -5.09 18.59
CA SER A 21 13.75 -5.41 19.03
C SER A 21 14.55 -6.13 17.93
N LEU A 22 15.87 -6.21 18.08
CA LEU A 22 16.71 -6.97 17.13
C LEU A 22 16.34 -8.46 17.09
N GLU A 23 15.92 -9.03 18.22
CA GLU A 23 15.49 -10.43 18.29
C GLU A 23 14.15 -10.66 17.60
N GLU A 24 13.23 -9.69 17.67
CA GLU A 24 11.89 -9.77 17.07
C GLU A 24 11.90 -9.43 15.57
N LEU A 25 12.86 -8.61 15.13
CA LEU A 25 12.88 -8.04 13.79
C LEU A 25 12.74 -9.10 12.68
N ASP A 26 13.54 -10.16 12.75
CA ASP A 26 13.51 -11.25 11.76
C ASP A 26 12.20 -12.04 11.80
N ALA A 27 11.69 -12.32 13.00
CA ALA A 27 10.45 -13.04 13.19
C ALA A 27 9.25 -12.23 12.65
N MET A 28 9.15 -10.96 13.03
CA MET A 28 8.08 -10.06 12.58
C MET A 28 8.10 -9.86 11.07
N ASN A 29 9.27 -9.63 10.46
CA ASN A 29 9.37 -9.49 9.01
C ASN A 29 9.00 -10.77 8.25
N LYS A 30 9.24 -11.94 8.83
CA LYS A 30 8.82 -13.21 8.28
C LYS A 30 7.31 -13.42 8.40
N ASP A 31 6.73 -13.13 9.56
CA ASP A 31 5.30 -13.30 9.82
C ASP A 31 4.48 -12.32 8.97
N LEU A 32 4.94 -11.09 8.82
CA LEU A 32 4.38 -10.07 7.95
C LEU A 32 4.69 -10.32 6.45
N GLN A 33 5.51 -11.30 6.11
CA GLN A 33 5.91 -11.65 4.74
C GLN A 33 6.49 -10.46 3.94
N VAL A 34 7.13 -9.51 4.62
CA VAL A 34 7.65 -8.27 4.02
C VAL A 34 8.58 -8.56 2.84
N ASN A 35 9.46 -9.55 2.97
CA ASN A 35 10.38 -9.97 1.91
C ASN A 35 9.70 -10.52 0.65
N ILE A 36 8.44 -10.93 0.74
CA ILE A 36 7.64 -11.40 -0.41
C ILE A 36 7.00 -10.23 -1.14
N TYR A 37 6.41 -9.30 -0.39
CA TYR A 37 5.66 -8.18 -0.95
C TYR A 37 6.54 -6.96 -1.25
N GLN A 38 7.56 -6.72 -0.42
CA GLN A 38 8.48 -5.57 -0.52
C GLN A 38 9.93 -5.99 -0.22
N PRO A 39 10.58 -6.76 -1.12
CA PRO A 39 11.86 -7.44 -0.87
C PRO A 39 13.02 -6.51 -0.52
N ASP A 40 12.94 -5.22 -0.92
CA ASP A 40 13.98 -4.22 -0.66
C ASP A 40 13.71 -3.40 0.61
N THR A 41 12.76 -3.83 1.45
CA THR A 41 12.39 -3.14 2.68
C THR A 41 12.48 -4.04 3.91
N VAL A 42 12.42 -3.42 5.07
CA VAL A 42 12.32 -4.07 6.37
C VAL A 42 11.25 -3.37 7.19
N ALA A 43 10.36 -4.14 7.81
CA ALA A 43 9.44 -3.62 8.81
C ALA A 43 10.21 -3.41 10.11
N VAL A 44 10.16 -2.19 10.64
CA VAL A 44 10.87 -1.77 11.85
C VAL A 44 9.93 -1.58 13.04
N GLY A 45 8.62 -1.59 12.81
CA GLY A 45 7.61 -1.37 13.82
C GLY A 45 6.19 -1.31 13.24
N ASP A 46 5.24 -1.01 14.10
CA ASP A 46 3.83 -0.81 13.78
C ASP A 46 3.19 0.24 14.71
N ASP A 47 1.94 0.62 14.44
CA ASP A 47 1.16 1.55 15.26
C ASP A 47 0.26 0.83 16.30
N GLY A 48 0.40 -0.49 16.45
CA GLY A 48 -0.49 -1.33 17.25
C GLY A 48 -1.87 -1.56 16.63
N GLY A 49 -2.08 -1.07 15.40
CA GLY A 49 -3.30 -1.21 14.60
C GLY A 49 -3.00 -1.81 13.22
N ASP A 50 -3.39 -1.09 12.18
CA ASP A 50 -3.31 -1.57 10.81
C ASP A 50 -2.07 -1.08 10.03
N LEU A 51 -1.24 -0.18 10.61
CA LEU A 51 -0.08 0.39 9.94
C LEU A 51 1.22 -0.31 10.33
N VAL A 52 2.03 -0.62 9.33
CA VAL A 52 3.39 -1.13 9.47
C VAL A 52 4.39 -0.08 9.00
N PHE A 53 5.48 0.07 9.74
CA PHE A 53 6.55 1.02 9.44
C PHE A 53 7.64 0.34 8.64
N LEU A 54 7.71 0.64 7.34
CA LEU A 54 8.70 0.09 6.43
C LEU A 54 9.86 1.05 6.19
N MET A 55 11.07 0.55 6.20
CA MET A 55 12.27 1.26 5.75
C MET A 55 12.96 0.51 4.62
N LYS A 56 13.54 1.22 3.65
CA LYS A 56 14.37 0.57 2.62
C LYS A 56 15.64 -0.02 3.22
N GLN A 57 16.08 -1.16 2.69
CA GLN A 57 17.33 -1.82 3.09
C GLN A 57 18.54 -1.13 2.46
N GLU A 58 18.68 0.18 2.69
CA GLU A 58 19.79 0.99 2.21
C GLU A 58 20.70 1.42 3.36
N LYS A 59 21.99 1.67 3.06
CA LYS A 59 23.00 1.93 4.10
C LYS A 59 22.69 3.16 4.97
N GLU A 60 22.01 4.14 4.41
CA GLU A 60 21.68 5.41 5.07
C GLU A 60 20.18 5.74 4.96
N ALA A 61 19.33 4.70 4.93
CA ALA A 61 17.90 4.90 4.87
C ALA A 61 17.41 5.69 6.09
N LYS A 62 16.69 6.77 5.83
CA LYS A 62 16.10 7.63 6.86
C LYS A 62 14.59 7.70 6.72
N THR A 63 14.08 7.46 5.52
CA THR A 63 12.67 7.54 5.20
C THR A 63 11.94 6.32 5.73
N VAL A 64 10.83 6.56 6.42
CA VAL A 64 9.90 5.54 6.89
C VAL A 64 8.60 5.68 6.10
N TYR A 65 8.09 4.58 5.61
CA TYR A 65 6.81 4.47 4.93
C TYR A 65 5.82 3.80 5.89
N LEU A 66 4.78 4.50 6.27
CA LEU A 66 3.66 3.94 7.00
C LEU A 66 2.70 3.35 5.97
N VAL A 67 2.51 2.06 5.99
CA VAL A 67 1.68 1.33 5.02
C VAL A 67 0.66 0.45 5.71
N ASP A 68 -0.48 0.23 5.07
CA ASP A 68 -1.45 -0.74 5.52
C ASP A 68 -0.85 -2.17 5.49
N ALA A 69 -0.97 -2.89 6.61
CA ALA A 69 -0.46 -4.26 6.77
C ALA A 69 -1.10 -5.27 5.81
N CYS A 70 -2.25 -4.95 5.22
CA CYS A 70 -2.93 -5.77 4.24
C CYS A 70 -2.48 -5.50 2.79
N ASP A 71 -1.84 -4.36 2.51
CA ASP A 71 -1.55 -3.93 1.13
C ASP A 71 -0.05 -3.72 0.83
N TYR A 72 0.76 -3.31 1.81
CA TYR A 72 2.20 -3.00 1.67
C TYR A 72 2.54 -2.10 0.46
N ASP A 73 1.61 -1.24 0.01
CA ASP A 73 1.81 -0.42 -1.19
C ASP A 73 2.66 0.82 -0.91
N LEU A 74 3.96 0.74 -1.21
CA LEU A 74 4.87 1.89 -1.14
C LEU A 74 4.56 2.98 -2.19
N GLY A 75 3.74 2.69 -3.18
CA GLY A 75 3.28 3.68 -4.16
C GLY A 75 2.18 4.57 -3.63
N SER A 76 1.47 4.12 -2.58
CA SER A 76 0.40 4.87 -1.90
C SER A 76 0.46 4.60 -0.40
N PRO A 77 1.53 5.00 0.29
CA PRO A 77 1.63 4.83 1.73
C PRO A 77 0.63 5.75 2.44
N TYR A 78 0.19 5.34 3.62
CA TYR A 78 -0.62 6.18 4.49
C TYR A 78 0.10 7.50 4.80
N GLN A 79 1.39 7.41 5.16
CA GLN A 79 2.24 8.56 5.43
C GLN A 79 3.69 8.26 5.04
N ILE A 80 4.43 9.27 4.61
CA ILE A 80 5.88 9.20 4.38
C ILE A 80 6.58 10.10 5.37
N ILE A 81 7.34 9.50 6.27
CA ILE A 81 8.23 10.17 7.20
C ILE A 81 9.59 10.34 6.53
N GLN A 82 10.01 11.55 6.24
CA GLN A 82 11.22 11.82 5.48
C GLN A 82 12.52 11.53 6.26
N ASP A 83 12.51 11.75 7.57
CA ASP A 83 13.67 11.47 8.44
C ASP A 83 13.21 10.83 9.75
N PHE A 84 13.66 9.61 9.97
CA PHE A 84 13.38 8.83 11.19
C PHE A 84 13.82 9.57 12.48
N ASN A 85 14.94 10.29 12.45
CA ASN A 85 15.43 10.97 13.65
C ASN A 85 14.56 12.18 14.00
N GLU A 86 14.13 12.94 13.00
CA GLU A 86 13.18 14.04 13.22
C GLU A 86 11.83 13.52 13.74
N TRP A 87 11.39 12.39 13.26
CA TRP A 87 10.16 11.74 13.74
C TRP A 87 10.31 11.27 15.18
N MET A 88 11.46 10.70 15.53
CA MET A 88 11.80 10.33 16.92
C MET A 88 11.79 11.55 17.84
N GLU A 89 12.38 12.67 17.43
CA GLU A 89 12.39 13.93 18.21
C GLU A 89 10.99 14.49 18.45
N LYS A 90 10.06 14.23 17.54
CA LYS A 90 8.63 14.58 17.63
C LYS A 90 7.80 13.53 18.39
N GLY A 91 8.43 12.56 19.03
CA GLY A 91 7.74 11.52 19.81
C GLY A 91 7.02 10.47 18.98
N PHE A 92 7.40 10.28 17.71
CA PHE A 92 6.79 9.36 16.76
C PHE A 92 5.30 9.66 16.52
N GLU A 93 4.96 10.93 16.51
CA GLU A 93 3.59 11.32 16.16
C GLU A 93 3.27 10.89 14.73
N ILE A 94 2.18 10.14 14.59
CA ILE A 94 1.55 9.86 13.30
C ILE A 94 0.52 10.98 13.12
N GLU A 95 0.65 11.71 12.02
CA GLU A 95 -0.36 12.71 11.70
C GLU A 95 -1.69 11.99 11.53
N ASP A 96 -2.63 12.29 12.44
CA ASP A 96 -4.01 11.93 12.23
C ASP A 96 -4.46 12.65 10.95
N ILE A 97 -4.46 11.92 9.86
CA ILE A 97 -5.17 12.35 8.66
C ILE A 97 -6.69 12.30 8.94
N ASP A 98 -7.06 12.02 10.19
CA ASP A 98 -8.37 12.13 10.80
C ASP A 98 -8.74 13.59 11.10
N GLY A 99 -9.02 14.29 10.12
CA GLY A 99 -9.69 15.55 10.31
C GLY A 99 -10.67 15.82 9.20
N GLU A 100 -10.37 15.48 7.99
CA GLU A 100 -11.28 15.80 6.90
C GLU A 100 -11.35 14.79 5.75
N ASP A 101 -10.48 13.75 5.63
CA ASP A 101 -10.51 12.94 4.40
C ASP A 101 -10.29 11.42 4.49
N VAL A 102 -10.13 10.80 5.65
CA VAL A 102 -10.19 9.33 5.69
C VAL A 102 -11.65 8.82 5.62
N ARG A 103 -12.64 9.69 5.89
CA ARG A 103 -14.04 9.43 5.50
C ARG A 103 -14.31 9.69 4.02
N GLY A 104 -13.30 10.11 3.27
CA GLY A 104 -13.30 10.34 1.84
C GLY A 104 -12.39 9.40 1.06
N VAL A 105 -11.88 8.33 1.65
CA VAL A 105 -11.38 7.21 0.84
C VAL A 105 -12.62 6.58 0.24
N ASP A 106 -12.98 7.03 -0.95
CA ASP A 106 -14.08 6.48 -1.74
C ASP A 106 -13.73 5.04 -2.13
N TYR A 107 -13.97 4.12 -1.17
CA TYR A 107 -14.02 2.72 -1.51
C TYR A 107 -15.27 2.50 -2.34
N GLY A 108 -15.07 2.01 -3.51
CA GLY A 108 -16.16 1.72 -4.41
C GLY A 108 -15.90 0.49 -5.24
N ASP A 109 -16.82 0.22 -6.09
CA ASP A 109 -16.70 -0.82 -7.08
C ASP A 109 -16.00 -0.26 -8.34
N LEU A 110 -14.95 -0.93 -8.80
CA LEU A 110 -14.25 -0.57 -10.04
C LEU A 110 -15.04 -1.05 -11.23
N TYR A 111 -15.40 -0.13 -12.11
CA TYR A 111 -16.06 -0.42 -13.39
C TYR A 111 -15.14 -0.12 -14.56
N LEU A 112 -15.10 -1.04 -15.53
CA LEU A 112 -14.59 -0.75 -16.87
C LEU A 112 -15.72 -0.02 -17.64
N ILE A 113 -15.46 1.22 -18.05
CA ILE A 113 -16.44 2.05 -18.75
C ILE A 113 -16.22 2.14 -20.26
N LYS A 114 -15.01 1.78 -20.72
CA LYS A 114 -14.65 1.76 -22.14
C LYS A 114 -13.74 0.57 -22.44
N MET A 115 -13.83 0.06 -23.66
CA MET A 115 -12.90 -0.97 -24.14
C MET A 115 -11.49 -0.37 -24.31
N PRO A 116 -10.43 -1.09 -23.88
CA PRO A 116 -9.07 -0.68 -24.19
C PRO A 116 -8.81 -0.71 -25.69
N LYS A 117 -7.98 0.22 -26.19
CA LYS A 117 -7.65 0.33 -27.63
C LYS A 117 -7.02 -0.94 -28.17
N GLU A 118 -6.24 -1.63 -27.36
CA GLU A 118 -5.56 -2.89 -27.67
C GLU A 118 -6.50 -4.12 -27.65
N GLY A 119 -7.80 -3.91 -27.43
CA GLY A 119 -8.80 -4.95 -27.39
C GLY A 119 -8.51 -6.03 -26.34
N VAL A 120 -8.45 -7.30 -26.75
CA VAL A 120 -8.21 -8.43 -25.84
C VAL A 120 -6.86 -8.33 -25.10
N LYS A 121 -5.80 -7.81 -25.76
CA LYS A 121 -4.50 -7.63 -25.11
C LYS A 121 -4.58 -6.63 -23.96
N GLY A 122 -5.30 -5.53 -24.16
CA GLY A 122 -5.59 -4.56 -23.11
C GLY A 122 -6.36 -5.16 -21.93
N LEU A 123 -7.36 -6.00 -22.20
CA LEU A 123 -8.08 -6.72 -21.14
C LEU A 123 -7.18 -7.68 -20.34
N VAL A 124 -6.23 -8.35 -20.99
CA VAL A 124 -5.24 -9.18 -20.29
C VAL A 124 -4.34 -8.34 -19.38
N THR A 125 -3.91 -7.17 -19.87
CA THR A 125 -3.13 -6.22 -19.07
C THR A 125 -3.92 -5.73 -17.85
N ILE A 126 -5.17 -5.33 -18.04
CA ILE A 126 -6.10 -4.94 -16.96
C ILE A 126 -6.26 -6.06 -15.93
N LYS A 127 -6.55 -7.29 -16.42
CA LYS A 127 -6.70 -8.45 -15.53
C LYS A 127 -5.47 -8.65 -14.61
N ARG A 128 -4.28 -8.54 -15.17
CA ARG A 128 -3.03 -8.71 -14.41
C ARG A 128 -2.77 -7.57 -13.45
N ALA A 129 -2.98 -6.34 -13.89
CA ALA A 129 -2.68 -5.14 -13.10
C ALA A 129 -3.61 -5.01 -11.88
N PHE A 130 -4.89 -5.34 -12.03
CA PHE A 130 -5.87 -5.31 -10.94
C PHE A 130 -6.04 -6.68 -10.25
N ASN A 131 -5.19 -7.66 -10.56
CA ASN A 131 -5.24 -9.03 -10.01
C ASN A 131 -6.65 -9.64 -10.00
N LEU A 132 -7.37 -9.49 -11.14
CA LEU A 132 -8.75 -9.97 -11.22
C LEU A 132 -8.83 -11.50 -11.20
N GLU A 133 -9.66 -12.06 -10.33
CA GLU A 133 -9.86 -13.51 -10.22
C GLU A 133 -10.54 -14.12 -11.45
N MET A 134 -11.40 -13.35 -12.13
CA MET A 134 -12.13 -13.82 -13.32
C MET A 134 -11.18 -14.20 -14.47
N SER A 135 -11.58 -15.17 -15.27
CA SER A 135 -10.84 -15.57 -16.47
C SER A 135 -10.84 -14.48 -17.55
N THR A 136 -9.86 -14.50 -18.46
CA THR A 136 -9.82 -13.56 -19.60
C THR A 136 -11.05 -13.71 -20.50
N GLY A 137 -11.60 -14.92 -20.64
CA GLY A 137 -12.83 -15.18 -21.41
C GLY A 137 -14.04 -14.51 -20.76
N GLU A 138 -14.20 -14.63 -19.45
CA GLU A 138 -15.26 -13.96 -18.69
C GLU A 138 -15.13 -12.44 -18.77
N LEU A 139 -13.92 -11.90 -18.61
CA LEU A 139 -13.68 -10.47 -18.75
C LEU A 139 -14.02 -9.96 -20.13
N LEU A 140 -13.66 -10.69 -21.18
CA LEU A 140 -14.04 -10.38 -22.57
C LEU A 140 -15.56 -10.42 -22.76
N GLN A 141 -16.25 -11.38 -22.16
CA GLN A 141 -17.68 -11.48 -22.26
C GLN A 141 -18.38 -10.33 -21.52
N LYS A 142 -17.94 -10.00 -20.33
CA LYS A 142 -18.44 -8.86 -19.54
C LYS A 142 -18.20 -7.52 -20.26
N SER A 143 -17.05 -7.36 -20.90
CA SER A 143 -16.70 -6.12 -21.62
C SER A 143 -17.54 -5.83 -22.86
N LYS A 144 -18.39 -6.76 -23.29
CA LYS A 144 -19.40 -6.52 -24.35
C LYS A 144 -20.58 -5.67 -23.87
N SER A 145 -20.80 -5.59 -22.57
CA SER A 145 -21.88 -4.83 -21.92
C SER A 145 -21.27 -3.85 -20.91
N LEU A 146 -20.73 -2.74 -21.40
CA LEU A 146 -20.16 -1.68 -20.58
C LEU A 146 -21.25 -0.72 -20.07
N PRO A 147 -21.09 -0.15 -18.88
CA PRO A 147 -20.01 -0.38 -17.93
C PRO A 147 -20.11 -1.74 -17.24
N THR A 148 -18.98 -2.39 -16.97
CA THR A 148 -18.96 -3.68 -16.29
C THR A 148 -18.08 -3.64 -15.04
N LYS A 149 -18.59 -4.21 -13.94
CA LYS A 149 -17.86 -4.29 -12.67
C LYS A 149 -16.70 -5.27 -12.78
N LEU A 150 -15.51 -4.82 -12.37
CA LEU A 150 -14.28 -5.60 -12.36
C LEU A 150 -13.91 -6.08 -10.95
N LEU A 151 -13.99 -5.20 -9.98
CA LEU A 151 -13.50 -5.41 -8.61
C LEU A 151 -14.38 -4.63 -7.63
N SER A 152 -14.49 -5.12 -6.40
CA SER A 152 -15.13 -4.41 -5.29
C SER A 152 -14.09 -3.89 -4.32
N ASN A 153 -14.47 -2.87 -3.57
CA ASN A 153 -13.71 -2.38 -2.43
C ASN A 153 -12.28 -1.94 -2.81
N ILE A 154 -12.16 -1.09 -3.82
CA ILE A 154 -10.92 -0.44 -4.23
C ILE A 154 -11.04 1.08 -4.06
N THR A 155 -9.96 1.74 -3.68
CA THR A 155 -9.95 3.21 -3.57
C THR A 155 -9.79 3.86 -4.94
N SER A 156 -10.38 5.05 -5.12
CA SER A 156 -10.22 5.85 -6.33
C SER A 156 -8.75 6.16 -6.63
N SER A 157 -7.97 6.43 -5.59
CA SER A 157 -6.53 6.70 -5.71
C SER A 157 -5.78 5.49 -6.28
N LYS A 158 -5.98 4.30 -5.70
CA LYS A 158 -5.34 3.06 -6.15
C LYS A 158 -5.73 2.69 -7.57
N ALA A 159 -7.01 2.82 -7.91
CA ALA A 159 -7.49 2.56 -9.25
C ALA A 159 -6.82 3.49 -10.29
N ASN A 160 -6.68 4.77 -9.98
CA ASN A 160 -6.04 5.76 -10.85
C ASN A 160 -4.53 5.47 -11.03
N ILE A 161 -3.80 5.18 -9.94
CA ILE A 161 -2.37 4.84 -10.01
C ILE A 161 -2.14 3.62 -10.90
N ILE A 162 -2.95 2.56 -10.73
CA ILE A 162 -2.84 1.36 -11.57
C ILE A 162 -3.17 1.69 -13.02
N ALA A 163 -4.23 2.46 -13.27
CA ALA A 163 -4.64 2.86 -14.63
C ALA A 163 -3.55 3.67 -15.36
N GLU A 164 -2.89 4.58 -14.66
CA GLU A 164 -1.76 5.35 -15.19
C GLU A 164 -0.54 4.47 -15.46
N LYS A 165 -0.19 3.58 -14.53
CA LYS A 165 0.93 2.64 -14.67
C LYS A 165 0.81 1.72 -15.89
N ILE A 166 -0.42 1.31 -16.22
CA ILE A 166 -0.67 0.49 -17.43
C ILE A 166 -0.94 1.31 -18.69
N GLY A 167 -0.88 2.64 -18.60
CA GLY A 167 -1.11 3.56 -19.72
C GLY A 167 -2.55 3.60 -20.21
N MET A 168 -3.51 3.35 -19.33
CA MET A 168 -4.95 3.28 -19.65
C MET A 168 -5.80 4.22 -18.79
N PRO A 169 -5.43 5.51 -18.62
CA PRO A 169 -6.23 6.45 -17.85
C PRO A 169 -7.60 6.67 -18.50
N GLY A 170 -8.64 6.87 -17.68
CA GLY A 170 -10.00 7.16 -18.13
C GLY A 170 -10.77 5.98 -18.73
N LEU A 171 -10.31 4.74 -18.55
CA LEU A 171 -11.08 3.54 -18.88
C LEU A 171 -11.91 3.03 -17.69
N PHE A 172 -11.69 3.57 -16.50
CA PHE A 172 -12.28 3.10 -15.26
C PHE A 172 -13.10 4.18 -14.57
N GLU A 173 -14.06 3.77 -13.78
CA GLU A 173 -14.89 4.59 -12.91
C GLU A 173 -15.11 3.84 -11.59
N ILE A 174 -15.05 4.55 -10.48
CA ILE A 174 -15.40 4.05 -9.14
C ILE A 174 -16.84 4.50 -8.85
N ARG A 175 -17.64 3.56 -8.35
CA ARG A 175 -19.05 3.79 -7.98
C ARG A 175 -19.37 3.21 -6.61
#